data_96c950b75d75e1770c03ff5410ea5407
#
_entry.id   96c950b75d75e1770c03ff5410ea5407
#
_cell.length_a   1.000
_cell.length_b   1.000
_cell.length_c   1.000
_cell.angle_alpha   90.00
_cell.angle_beta   90.00
_cell.angle_gamma   90.00
#
_symmetry.space_group_name_H-M   'P 1'
#
loop_
_entity.id
_entity.type
_entity.pdbx_description
1 polymer ?
#
loop_
_entity_poly.entity_id
_entity_poly.type
_entity_poly.pdbx_seq_one_letter_code
_entity_poly.pdbx_strand_id
1 'polypeptide(L)'
;MYALVCTPGLPTRIYVMLSVRGEELEGLVPLAEWDTVDGPLLGQQTMVLIYERPKGGRIMDAIESGAHNLNEYEFPRRIMDPLVRAVKSMSSVDRTHRAIRPSNVFFMDDAMQMVVLGDCATSPPGFDQPMMFEPIDRSMTSPGGRGVGTLADDIYALGATLVVLMLGYNPVGRISDEDLLTLKMEQGSYAAICGNARLPIALLEPLRGMLTDTIVARWGLEELTGWLEGQKQPSLKQIPVVRADFPYLFEGNSFYSPRTLSRYLSRHRKTAMQVITYDNLIDWLRKGVEDANRADGIIATVKTAAMHKDEPQGTDEFVIAKACMVLDSQAPIRYKSFTFMPDGFAAALAVEFLHRGEAKIPLEILKIGLPQIWYSLQRSVFDSASLQQEEYSTLTGYLSLDDPGFGFERCLYESNPTLPCQSEIITKDYVYQVGDLLPAIDAASNRSDPKTKPMDGHIAAFIAARFEEDIHPHLKALAAPVEETATIGMLSLLAFLQWKLRITALYGLSSWVGGLLGPAINTYHSRTTRQDIEKEIPSLVRKGSLPELFDLIDNAENRKSDAEGFEEAAREYAEAEYEVREIEDTGSERQSKAEKKGKHTATVISVVMSMIVASILLII
;
A
#
# COMPACT_ATOMS: atom_id res chain seq x y z
N MET A 1 -30.80 -8.28 -12.38
CA MET A 1 -29.40 -7.91 -12.12
C MET A 1 -29.21 -6.42 -12.28
N TYR A 2 -28.27 -5.81 -11.55
CA TYR A 2 -27.74 -4.46 -11.78
C TYR A 2 -26.23 -4.48 -11.56
N ALA A 3 -25.54 -3.55 -12.21
CA ALA A 3 -24.09 -3.46 -12.14
C ALA A 3 -23.66 -2.17 -11.43
N LEU A 4 -22.67 -2.29 -10.56
CA LEU A 4 -21.97 -1.15 -9.94
C LEU A 4 -20.58 -1.06 -10.51
N VAL A 5 -20.26 0.10 -11.08
CA VAL A 5 -18.93 0.42 -11.58
C VAL A 5 -18.13 0.99 -10.42
N CYS A 6 -16.96 0.40 -10.14
CA CYS A 6 -16.07 0.92 -9.11
C CYS A 6 -15.51 2.27 -9.50
N THR A 7 -15.43 3.19 -8.56
CA THR A 7 -14.91 4.55 -8.83
C THR A 7 -13.42 4.48 -9.11
N PRO A 8 -12.95 4.95 -10.28
CA PRO A 8 -11.52 5.05 -10.55
C PRO A 8 -10.80 5.89 -9.50
N GLY A 9 -9.58 5.50 -9.15
CA GLY A 9 -8.80 6.18 -8.10
C GLY A 9 -9.18 5.79 -6.66
N LEU A 10 -10.06 4.81 -6.48
CA LEU A 10 -10.36 4.21 -5.17
C LEU A 10 -10.02 2.72 -5.16
N PRO A 11 -9.35 2.22 -4.11
CA PRO A 11 -9.17 0.78 -3.91
C PRO A 11 -10.51 0.08 -3.70
N THR A 12 -10.69 -1.07 -4.34
CA THR A 12 -11.86 -1.94 -4.16
C THR A 12 -11.60 -2.98 -3.08
N ARG A 13 -12.67 -3.55 -2.51
CA ARG A 13 -12.57 -4.59 -1.48
C ARG A 13 -12.75 -6.00 -2.08
N ILE A 14 -11.90 -6.37 -3.05
CA ILE A 14 -11.97 -7.69 -3.72
C ILE A 14 -11.91 -8.83 -2.69
N TYR A 15 -11.15 -8.68 -1.62
CA TYR A 15 -11.08 -9.66 -0.53
C TYR A 15 -12.44 -9.90 0.16
N VAL A 16 -13.32 -8.89 0.21
CA VAL A 16 -14.71 -9.08 0.67
C VAL A 16 -15.52 -9.83 -0.38
N MET A 17 -15.40 -9.46 -1.65
CA MET A 17 -16.08 -10.15 -2.75
C MET A 17 -15.76 -11.64 -2.75
N LEU A 18 -14.50 -12.00 -2.58
CA LEU A 18 -14.03 -13.39 -2.49
C LEU A 18 -14.63 -14.13 -1.28
N SER A 19 -14.84 -13.44 -0.15
CA SER A 19 -15.41 -14.03 1.06
C SER A 19 -16.92 -14.23 0.97
N VAL A 20 -17.62 -13.41 0.17
CA VAL A 20 -19.09 -13.47 0.06
C VAL A 20 -19.58 -14.25 -1.17
N ARG A 21 -18.67 -14.59 -2.11
CA ARG A 21 -19.02 -15.32 -3.33
C ARG A 21 -19.45 -16.74 -3.03
N GLY A 22 -20.65 -17.10 -3.49
CA GLY A 22 -21.18 -18.47 -3.36
C GLY A 22 -21.64 -18.83 -1.94
N GLU A 23 -21.53 -17.92 -0.97
CA GLU A 23 -22.11 -18.06 0.37
C GLU A 23 -23.54 -17.49 0.37
N GLU A 24 -24.49 -18.25 0.88
CA GLU A 24 -25.85 -17.74 1.15
C GLU A 24 -25.82 -16.87 2.42
N LEU A 25 -25.29 -15.66 2.30
CA LEU A 25 -25.21 -14.72 3.41
C LEU A 25 -26.56 -14.02 3.62
N GLU A 26 -27.23 -14.41 4.70
CA GLU A 26 -28.55 -13.89 5.03
C GLU A 26 -28.53 -12.38 5.25
N GLY A 27 -29.48 -11.67 4.67
CA GLY A 27 -29.65 -10.22 4.86
C GLY A 27 -28.76 -9.35 3.97
N LEU A 28 -27.99 -9.91 3.04
CA LEU A 28 -27.20 -9.17 2.06
C LEU A 28 -27.81 -9.29 0.66
N VAL A 29 -27.62 -8.25 -0.17
CA VAL A 29 -27.91 -8.35 -1.60
C VAL A 29 -26.92 -9.31 -2.22
N PRO A 30 -27.35 -10.41 -2.89
CA PRO A 30 -26.44 -11.41 -3.44
C PRO A 30 -25.54 -10.81 -4.52
N LEU A 31 -24.23 -10.99 -4.36
CA LEU A 31 -23.23 -10.71 -5.38
C LEU A 31 -23.15 -11.88 -6.36
N ALA A 32 -23.58 -11.66 -7.59
CA ALA A 32 -23.60 -12.70 -8.61
C ALA A 32 -22.23 -12.91 -9.25
N GLU A 33 -21.57 -11.84 -9.67
CA GLU A 33 -20.31 -11.88 -10.40
C GLU A 33 -19.57 -10.54 -10.27
N TRP A 34 -18.27 -10.54 -10.57
CA TRP A 34 -17.48 -9.33 -10.82
C TRP A 34 -16.45 -9.60 -11.90
N ASP A 35 -16.13 -8.57 -12.66
CA ASP A 35 -15.11 -8.65 -13.70
C ASP A 35 -14.60 -7.24 -14.04
N THR A 36 -13.51 -7.19 -14.80
CA THR A 36 -13.03 -5.95 -15.42
C THR A 36 -13.66 -5.77 -16.78
N VAL A 37 -14.15 -4.57 -17.06
CA VAL A 37 -14.74 -4.22 -18.35
C VAL A 37 -14.06 -2.99 -18.92
N ASP A 38 -14.04 -2.88 -20.26
CA ASP A 38 -13.60 -1.67 -20.91
C ASP A 38 -14.59 -0.54 -20.60
N GLY A 39 -14.12 0.45 -19.85
CA GLY A 39 -14.90 1.63 -19.52
C GLY A 39 -14.97 2.59 -20.70
N PRO A 40 -16.04 2.61 -21.51
CA PRO A 40 -16.08 3.42 -22.75
C PRO A 40 -15.93 4.92 -22.51
N LEU A 41 -16.24 5.38 -21.30
CA LEU A 41 -16.08 6.78 -20.89
C LEU A 41 -14.73 7.07 -20.22
N LEU A 42 -14.00 6.03 -19.78
CA LEU A 42 -12.79 6.16 -18.97
C LEU A 42 -11.51 5.84 -19.76
N GLY A 43 -11.64 5.19 -20.93
CA GLY A 43 -10.50 4.79 -21.76
C GLY A 43 -9.55 3.79 -21.10
N GLN A 44 -10.04 3.09 -20.07
CA GLN A 44 -9.31 2.08 -19.30
C GLN A 44 -10.26 0.99 -18.81
N GLN A 45 -9.72 -0.16 -18.47
CA GLN A 45 -10.47 -1.21 -17.81
C GLN A 45 -10.85 -0.79 -16.39
N THR A 46 -12.05 -1.15 -15.96
CA THR A 46 -12.59 -0.80 -14.66
C THR A 46 -13.32 -2.00 -14.06
N MET A 47 -13.15 -2.21 -12.77
CA MET A 47 -13.85 -3.25 -12.01
C MET A 47 -15.35 -2.95 -11.96
N VAL A 48 -16.17 -3.96 -12.21
CA VAL A 48 -17.64 -3.92 -12.14
C VAL A 48 -18.15 -5.09 -11.31
N LEU A 49 -19.05 -4.81 -10.39
CA LEU A 49 -19.73 -5.80 -9.56
C LEU A 49 -21.18 -5.94 -10.04
N ILE A 50 -21.62 -7.16 -10.20
CA ILE A 50 -22.98 -7.51 -10.65
C ILE A 50 -23.75 -8.13 -9.49
N TYR A 51 -24.81 -7.45 -9.06
CA TYR A 51 -25.68 -7.87 -7.98
C TYR A 51 -27.05 -8.30 -8.49
N GLU A 52 -27.73 -9.12 -7.70
CA GLU A 52 -29.17 -9.31 -7.89
C GLU A 52 -29.90 -7.98 -7.64
N ARG A 53 -30.93 -7.71 -8.45
CA ARG A 53 -31.65 -6.44 -8.35
C ARG A 53 -32.69 -6.48 -7.23
N PRO A 54 -32.59 -5.62 -6.20
CA PRO A 54 -33.65 -5.46 -5.21
C PRO A 54 -34.89 -4.86 -5.88
N LYS A 55 -35.96 -5.65 -6.00
CA LYS A 55 -37.16 -5.27 -6.74
C LYS A 55 -38.01 -4.23 -6.02
N GLY A 56 -38.05 -4.30 -4.68
CA GLY A 56 -38.79 -3.34 -3.84
C GLY A 56 -38.09 -1.99 -3.66
N GLY A 57 -36.86 -1.82 -4.19
CA GLY A 57 -36.12 -0.58 -4.14
C GLY A 57 -35.56 -0.23 -2.76
N ARG A 58 -35.14 1.00 -2.56
CA ARG A 58 -34.59 1.48 -1.28
C ARG A 58 -35.67 1.68 -0.24
N ILE A 59 -35.41 1.30 1.01
CA ILE A 59 -36.35 1.49 2.12
C ILE A 59 -36.70 2.98 2.31
N MET A 60 -35.73 3.87 2.23
CA MET A 60 -35.97 5.32 2.40
C MET A 60 -36.92 5.87 1.34
N ASP A 61 -36.76 5.48 0.09
CA ASP A 61 -37.66 5.92 -1.00
C ASP A 61 -39.10 5.46 -0.75
N ALA A 62 -39.29 4.24 -0.21
CA ALA A 62 -40.60 3.71 0.15
C ALA A 62 -41.23 4.43 1.35
N ILE A 63 -40.43 4.84 2.33
CA ILE A 63 -40.88 5.64 3.51
C ILE A 63 -41.26 7.05 3.06
N GLU A 64 -40.39 7.74 2.32
CA GLU A 64 -40.60 9.10 1.85
C GLU A 64 -41.82 9.23 0.92
N SER A 65 -42.06 8.24 0.07
CA SER A 65 -43.26 8.20 -0.80
C SER A 65 -44.54 7.79 -0.08
N GLY A 66 -44.45 7.38 1.19
CA GLY A 66 -45.59 6.82 1.94
C GLY A 66 -46.05 5.44 1.49
N ALA A 67 -45.28 4.78 0.60
CA ALA A 67 -45.60 3.43 0.12
C ALA A 67 -45.42 2.39 1.22
N HIS A 68 -44.61 2.66 2.22
CA HIS A 68 -44.39 1.78 3.36
C HIS A 68 -44.40 2.58 4.67
N ASN A 69 -45.35 2.28 5.55
CA ASN A 69 -45.43 2.83 6.89
C ASN A 69 -44.87 1.82 7.90
N LEU A 70 -43.75 2.17 8.53
CA LEU A 70 -43.14 1.33 9.56
C LEU A 70 -43.91 1.49 10.89
N ASN A 71 -44.56 0.40 11.32
CA ASN A 71 -45.21 0.33 12.61
C ASN A 71 -44.12 0.04 13.69
N GLU A 72 -44.16 0.82 14.79
CA GLU A 72 -43.18 0.68 15.88
C GLU A 72 -43.14 -0.73 16.51
N TYR A 73 -44.24 -1.46 16.51
CA TYR A 73 -44.30 -2.83 17.05
C TYR A 73 -43.72 -3.89 16.10
N GLU A 74 -43.78 -3.64 14.80
CA GLU A 74 -43.26 -4.55 13.77
C GLU A 74 -41.80 -4.25 13.43
N PHE A 75 -41.32 -3.03 13.70
CA PHE A 75 -40.00 -2.55 13.35
C PHE A 75 -38.86 -3.46 13.81
N PRO A 76 -38.84 -3.95 15.08
CA PRO A 76 -37.77 -4.85 15.52
C PRO A 76 -37.70 -6.12 14.67
N ARG A 77 -38.84 -6.71 14.30
CA ARG A 77 -38.88 -7.97 13.59
C ARG A 77 -38.71 -7.82 12.09
N ARG A 78 -39.24 -6.75 11.49
CA ARG A 78 -39.23 -6.56 10.04
C ARG A 78 -38.03 -5.83 9.51
N ILE A 79 -37.41 -4.98 10.30
CA ILE A 79 -36.29 -4.14 9.88
C ILE A 79 -35.01 -4.45 10.68
N MET A 80 -35.07 -4.42 12.01
CA MET A 80 -33.88 -4.59 12.83
C MET A 80 -33.33 -6.02 12.76
N ASP A 81 -34.16 -7.06 12.91
CA ASP A 81 -33.71 -8.45 12.90
C ASP A 81 -33.01 -8.87 11.58
N PRO A 82 -33.56 -8.60 10.37
CA PRO A 82 -32.86 -8.89 9.12
C PRO A 82 -31.50 -8.16 9.01
N LEU A 83 -31.41 -6.91 9.45
CA LEU A 83 -30.15 -6.15 9.41
C LEU A 83 -29.14 -6.66 10.44
N VAL A 84 -29.57 -7.10 11.62
CA VAL A 84 -28.71 -7.78 12.60
C VAL A 84 -28.17 -9.10 12.01
N ARG A 85 -29.00 -9.87 11.29
CA ARG A 85 -28.56 -11.10 10.60
C ARG A 85 -27.55 -10.79 9.49
N ALA A 86 -27.76 -9.71 8.73
CA ALA A 86 -26.79 -9.28 7.72
C ALA A 86 -25.40 -8.98 8.33
N VAL A 87 -25.37 -8.24 9.45
CA VAL A 87 -24.13 -7.96 10.19
C VAL A 87 -23.51 -9.24 10.75
N LYS A 88 -24.34 -10.17 11.25
CA LYS A 88 -23.89 -11.48 11.72
C LYS A 88 -23.31 -12.34 10.60
N SER A 89 -23.91 -12.32 9.42
CA SER A 89 -23.41 -13.02 8.23
C SER A 89 -22.03 -12.50 7.81
N MET A 90 -21.83 -11.18 7.79
CA MET A 90 -20.50 -10.59 7.51
C MET A 90 -19.48 -10.99 8.56
N SER A 91 -19.88 -10.96 9.84
CA SER A 91 -18.99 -11.37 10.95
C SER A 91 -18.61 -12.84 10.89
N SER A 92 -19.50 -13.73 10.38
CA SER A 92 -19.22 -15.16 10.27
C SER A 92 -18.12 -15.51 9.26
N VAL A 93 -17.89 -14.62 8.30
CA VAL A 93 -16.79 -14.73 7.32
C VAL A 93 -15.61 -13.81 7.68
N ASP A 94 -15.55 -13.35 8.93
CA ASP A 94 -14.52 -12.44 9.46
C ASP A 94 -14.36 -11.16 8.63
N ARG A 95 -15.50 -10.57 8.24
CA ARG A 95 -15.55 -9.32 7.49
C ARG A 95 -16.49 -8.31 8.14
N THR A 96 -16.17 -7.03 7.92
CA THR A 96 -17.03 -5.90 8.28
C THR A 96 -17.70 -5.33 7.04
N HIS A 97 -18.92 -4.85 7.19
CA HIS A 97 -19.67 -4.25 6.08
C HIS A 97 -19.16 -2.83 5.77
N ARG A 98 -19.07 -1.96 6.76
CA ARG A 98 -18.56 -0.58 6.67
C ARG A 98 -19.28 0.34 5.67
N ALA A 99 -20.50 -0.02 5.27
CA ALA A 99 -21.36 0.78 4.40
C ALA A 99 -22.82 0.69 4.84
N ILE A 100 -23.07 0.61 6.17
CA ILE A 100 -24.40 0.52 6.76
C ILE A 100 -24.95 1.92 6.91
N ARG A 101 -25.91 2.29 6.05
CA ARG A 101 -26.60 3.57 6.02
C ARG A 101 -27.95 3.43 5.35
N PRO A 102 -28.94 4.30 5.60
CA PRO A 102 -30.31 4.17 5.07
C PRO A 102 -30.38 4.09 3.54
N SER A 103 -29.49 4.80 2.83
CA SER A 103 -29.40 4.77 1.36
C SER A 103 -28.88 3.44 0.79
N ASN A 104 -28.36 2.55 1.64
CA ASN A 104 -27.83 1.24 1.28
C ASN A 104 -28.64 0.09 1.90
N VAL A 105 -29.89 0.35 2.28
CA VAL A 105 -30.84 -0.67 2.76
C VAL A 105 -31.98 -0.78 1.76
N PHE A 106 -32.31 -2.01 1.37
CA PHE A 106 -33.25 -2.29 0.28
C PHE A 106 -34.32 -3.32 0.69
N PHE A 107 -35.44 -3.30 -0.03
CA PHE A 107 -36.38 -4.40 -0.08
C PHE A 107 -36.02 -5.29 -1.28
N MET A 108 -35.71 -6.57 -1.02
CA MET A 108 -35.30 -7.51 -2.08
C MET A 108 -36.48 -7.90 -2.97
N ASP A 109 -37.70 -7.99 -2.41
CA ASP A 109 -38.93 -8.44 -3.05
C ASP A 109 -39.90 -7.27 -3.32
N ASP A 110 -40.79 -7.46 -4.32
CA ASP A 110 -41.83 -6.50 -4.68
C ASP A 110 -42.86 -6.29 -3.55
N ALA A 111 -43.02 -7.30 -2.68
CA ALA A 111 -43.94 -7.25 -1.54
C ALA A 111 -43.40 -6.45 -0.37
N MET A 112 -42.14 -5.94 -0.45
CA MET A 112 -41.45 -5.16 0.58
C MET A 112 -41.37 -5.86 1.95
N GLN A 113 -41.14 -7.20 1.94
CA GLN A 113 -41.07 -8.01 3.15
C GLN A 113 -39.62 -8.37 3.53
N MET A 114 -38.76 -8.54 2.55
CA MET A 114 -37.38 -8.98 2.73
C MET A 114 -36.43 -7.81 2.71
N VAL A 115 -35.88 -7.46 3.88
CA VAL A 115 -34.91 -6.36 4.04
C VAL A 115 -33.50 -6.88 3.90
N VAL A 116 -32.67 -6.19 3.13
CA VAL A 116 -31.27 -6.55 2.86
C VAL A 116 -30.35 -5.31 2.87
N LEU A 117 -29.08 -5.51 3.22
CA LEU A 117 -28.01 -4.53 3.02
C LEU A 117 -27.44 -4.64 1.59
N GLY A 118 -27.11 -3.50 1.01
CA GLY A 118 -26.52 -3.40 -0.32
C GLY A 118 -25.00 -3.59 -0.37
N ASP A 119 -24.37 -2.94 -1.34
CA ASP A 119 -22.93 -3.05 -1.59
C ASP A 119 -22.07 -2.56 -0.43
N CYS A 120 -20.93 -3.24 -0.26
CA CYS A 120 -19.89 -2.86 0.68
C CYS A 120 -18.46 -3.04 0.12
N ALA A 121 -18.33 -3.28 -1.19
CA ALA A 121 -17.06 -3.70 -1.79
C ALA A 121 -16.54 -2.78 -2.90
N THR A 122 -17.36 -1.89 -3.46
CA THR A 122 -16.97 -0.98 -4.57
C THR A 122 -16.05 0.16 -4.15
N SER A 123 -15.94 0.46 -2.85
CA SER A 123 -15.12 1.56 -2.30
C SER A 123 -14.39 1.13 -1.03
N PRO A 124 -13.37 1.87 -0.59
CA PRO A 124 -12.69 1.60 0.67
C PRO A 124 -13.66 1.59 1.86
N PRO A 125 -13.32 0.87 2.95
CA PRO A 125 -14.21 0.72 4.09
C PRO A 125 -14.63 2.07 4.68
N GLY A 126 -15.92 2.33 4.79
CA GLY A 126 -16.47 3.56 5.36
C GLY A 126 -16.31 4.81 4.49
N PHE A 127 -15.70 4.71 3.30
CA PHE A 127 -15.38 5.88 2.45
C PHE A 127 -16.60 6.75 2.16
N ASP A 128 -17.70 6.12 1.74
CA ASP A 128 -18.95 6.81 1.39
C ASP A 128 -19.92 7.00 2.58
N GLN A 129 -19.46 6.74 3.79
CA GLN A 129 -20.31 6.80 4.99
C GLN A 129 -20.38 8.23 5.53
N PRO A 130 -21.56 8.86 5.67
CA PRO A 130 -21.66 10.13 6.39
C PRO A 130 -21.26 10.02 7.86
N MET A 131 -20.74 11.10 8.46
CA MET A 131 -20.22 11.10 9.83
C MET A 131 -21.23 10.66 10.89
N MET A 132 -22.52 10.80 10.63
CA MET A 132 -23.57 10.32 11.53
C MET A 132 -23.45 8.81 11.80
N PHE A 133 -23.09 8.03 10.78
CA PHE A 133 -23.02 6.57 10.82
C PHE A 133 -21.62 6.05 11.22
N GLU A 134 -20.68 6.92 11.56
CA GLU A 134 -19.35 6.55 12.02
C GLU A 134 -19.19 6.87 13.52
N PRO A 135 -18.54 6.02 14.32
CA PRO A 135 -18.13 6.35 15.68
C PRO A 135 -17.24 7.59 15.72
N ILE A 136 -17.11 8.23 16.89
CA ILE A 136 -16.33 9.46 17.06
C ILE A 136 -14.94 9.35 16.48
N ASP A 137 -14.23 8.25 16.77
CA ASP A 137 -12.83 8.08 16.39
C ASP A 137 -12.67 8.02 14.86
N ARG A 138 -13.51 7.24 14.19
CA ARG A 138 -13.50 7.13 12.73
C ARG A 138 -14.06 8.35 12.02
N SER A 139 -14.99 9.06 12.65
CA SER A 139 -15.49 10.36 12.17
C SER A 139 -14.40 11.43 12.09
N MET A 140 -13.33 11.30 12.88
CA MET A 140 -12.20 12.24 12.90
C MET A 140 -11.17 12.00 11.78
N THR A 141 -11.32 10.94 10.99
CA THR A 141 -10.40 10.63 9.87
C THR A 141 -10.87 11.25 8.55
N SER A 142 -9.96 11.32 7.58
CA SER A 142 -10.36 11.43 6.18
C SER A 142 -11.13 10.15 5.74
N PRO A 143 -12.03 10.22 4.74
CA PRO A 143 -12.81 9.06 4.31
C PRO A 143 -11.96 7.81 3.99
N GLY A 144 -10.86 7.96 3.26
CA GLY A 144 -9.95 6.85 2.96
C GLY A 144 -9.21 6.28 4.16
N GLY A 145 -9.11 7.05 5.26
CA GLY A 145 -8.41 6.65 6.48
C GLY A 145 -9.29 5.98 7.55
N ARG A 146 -10.58 5.76 7.30
CA ARG A 146 -11.52 5.19 8.28
C ARG A 146 -11.24 3.75 8.65
N GLY A 147 -10.67 2.97 7.73
CA GLY A 147 -10.22 1.61 7.95
C GLY A 147 -11.30 0.55 7.95
N VAL A 148 -10.81 -0.70 8.02
CA VAL A 148 -11.65 -1.90 7.98
C VAL A 148 -12.62 -1.94 9.16
N GLY A 149 -12.21 -1.43 10.31
CA GLY A 149 -13.03 -1.40 11.50
C GLY A 149 -13.23 -2.78 12.14
N THR A 150 -14.16 -2.79 13.06
CA THR A 150 -14.57 -3.99 13.79
C THR A 150 -16.09 -4.16 13.69
N LEU A 151 -16.60 -5.30 14.14
CA LEU A 151 -18.03 -5.55 14.29
C LEU A 151 -18.73 -4.42 15.09
N ALA A 152 -18.05 -3.86 16.10
CA ALA A 152 -18.60 -2.78 16.90
C ALA A 152 -18.86 -1.50 16.09
N ASP A 153 -18.08 -1.24 15.03
CA ASP A 153 -18.30 -0.11 14.13
C ASP A 153 -19.53 -0.31 13.23
N ASP A 154 -19.75 -1.53 12.74
CA ASP A 154 -20.95 -1.88 11.99
C ASP A 154 -22.21 -1.83 12.87
N ILE A 155 -22.12 -2.28 14.12
CA ILE A 155 -23.22 -2.16 15.09
C ILE A 155 -23.58 -0.69 15.38
N TYR A 156 -22.56 0.18 15.51
CA TYR A 156 -22.80 1.61 15.66
C TYR A 156 -23.52 2.19 14.43
N ALA A 157 -23.02 1.88 13.24
CA ALA A 157 -23.63 2.31 11.98
C ALA A 157 -25.07 1.80 11.83
N LEU A 158 -25.32 0.55 12.24
CA LEU A 158 -26.65 -0.05 12.28
C LEU A 158 -27.56 0.75 13.24
N GLY A 159 -27.12 1.05 14.45
CA GLY A 159 -27.89 1.84 15.42
C GLY A 159 -28.30 3.21 14.86
N ALA A 160 -27.35 3.94 14.26
CA ALA A 160 -27.64 5.24 13.63
C ALA A 160 -28.59 5.09 12.42
N THR A 161 -28.46 4.00 11.64
CA THR A 161 -29.34 3.69 10.51
C THR A 161 -30.78 3.42 10.98
N LEU A 162 -30.94 2.62 12.05
CA LEU A 162 -32.25 2.32 12.62
C LEU A 162 -32.96 3.57 13.14
N VAL A 163 -32.23 4.53 13.69
CA VAL A 163 -32.80 5.85 14.10
C VAL A 163 -33.43 6.56 12.90
N VAL A 164 -32.70 6.65 11.78
CA VAL A 164 -33.19 7.32 10.56
C VAL A 164 -34.38 6.57 9.95
N LEU A 165 -34.30 5.24 9.86
CA LEU A 165 -35.37 4.41 9.31
C LEU A 165 -36.65 4.50 10.16
N MET A 166 -36.52 4.53 11.50
CA MET A 166 -37.67 4.65 12.39
C MET A 166 -38.32 6.03 12.32
N LEU A 167 -37.54 7.08 12.18
CA LEU A 167 -38.03 8.46 12.10
C LEU A 167 -38.55 8.84 10.71
N GLY A 168 -38.07 8.14 9.66
CA GLY A 168 -38.31 8.48 8.25
C GLY A 168 -37.55 9.74 7.79
N TYR A 169 -36.66 10.29 8.60
CA TYR A 169 -35.84 11.43 8.25
C TYR A 169 -34.53 11.44 9.06
N ASN A 170 -33.50 12.14 8.56
CA ASN A 170 -32.26 12.33 9.30
C ASN A 170 -32.40 13.42 10.38
N PRO A 171 -32.38 13.06 11.69
CA PRO A 171 -32.60 14.01 12.78
C PRO A 171 -31.51 15.07 12.91
N VAL A 172 -30.30 14.80 12.36
CA VAL A 172 -29.14 15.71 12.37
C VAL A 172 -28.83 16.28 10.99
N GLY A 173 -29.70 16.11 10.01
CA GLY A 173 -29.47 16.52 8.62
C GLY A 173 -29.31 18.02 8.37
N ARG A 174 -29.60 18.88 9.39
CA ARG A 174 -29.40 20.34 9.35
C ARG A 174 -28.14 20.79 10.08
N ILE A 175 -27.42 19.89 10.73
CA ILE A 175 -26.21 20.16 11.50
C ILE A 175 -25.02 19.84 10.58
N SER A 176 -23.99 20.70 10.58
CA SER A 176 -22.77 20.41 9.84
C SER A 176 -22.07 19.18 10.45
N ASP A 177 -21.30 18.44 9.64
CA ASP A 177 -20.51 17.30 10.12
C ASP A 177 -19.56 17.70 11.27
N GLU A 178 -19.02 18.92 11.22
CA GLU A 178 -18.15 19.50 12.24
C GLU A 178 -18.87 19.70 13.58
N ASP A 179 -20.06 20.31 13.52
CA ASP A 179 -20.87 20.55 14.72
C ASP A 179 -21.41 19.23 15.27
N LEU A 180 -21.82 18.30 14.42
CA LEU A 180 -22.27 16.99 14.84
C LEU A 180 -21.16 16.24 15.58
N LEU A 181 -19.93 16.26 15.06
CA LEU A 181 -18.80 15.62 15.73
C LEU A 181 -18.50 16.28 17.09
N THR A 182 -18.61 17.60 17.16
CA THR A 182 -18.45 18.33 18.43
C THR A 182 -19.52 17.91 19.44
N LEU A 183 -20.80 17.86 19.03
CA LEU A 183 -21.89 17.37 19.86
C LEU A 183 -21.69 15.93 20.35
N LYS A 184 -21.24 15.03 19.45
CA LYS A 184 -20.91 13.65 19.84
C LYS A 184 -19.83 13.59 20.92
N MET A 185 -18.79 14.42 20.80
CA MET A 185 -17.69 14.47 21.77
C MET A 185 -18.11 15.03 23.13
N GLU A 186 -19.05 16.00 23.15
CA GLU A 186 -19.49 16.68 24.36
C GLU A 186 -20.62 15.97 25.10
N GLN A 187 -21.57 15.40 24.36
CA GLN A 187 -22.81 14.84 24.90
C GLN A 187 -22.92 13.32 24.76
N GLY A 188 -22.01 12.70 23.96
CA GLY A 188 -22.08 11.33 23.54
C GLY A 188 -22.93 11.12 22.27
N SER A 189 -22.61 10.09 21.50
CA SER A 189 -23.26 9.83 20.21
C SER A 189 -24.77 9.63 20.30
N TYR A 190 -25.24 8.86 21.30
CA TYR A 190 -26.68 8.65 21.49
C TYR A 190 -27.43 9.97 21.71
N ALA A 191 -26.95 10.84 22.60
CA ALA A 191 -27.59 12.10 22.86
C ALA A 191 -27.51 13.06 21.66
N ALA A 192 -26.38 13.11 20.96
CA ALA A 192 -26.19 13.95 19.78
C ALA A 192 -27.13 13.57 18.63
N ILE A 193 -27.36 12.27 18.41
CA ILE A 193 -28.18 11.75 17.30
C ILE A 193 -29.67 11.71 17.68
N CYS A 194 -30.00 11.27 18.89
CA CYS A 194 -31.37 10.95 19.32
C CYS A 194 -32.01 12.00 20.22
N GLY A 195 -31.23 12.93 20.76
CA GLY A 195 -31.63 13.77 21.92
C GLY A 195 -32.97 14.47 21.80
N ASN A 196 -33.35 14.98 20.64
CA ASN A 196 -34.62 15.67 20.39
C ASN A 196 -35.64 14.81 19.60
N ALA A 197 -35.32 13.58 19.27
CA ALA A 197 -36.16 12.70 18.47
C ALA A 197 -37.17 11.94 19.34
N ARG A 198 -38.42 11.82 18.88
CA ARG A 198 -39.45 10.99 19.53
C ARG A 198 -39.27 9.54 19.03
N LEU A 199 -38.51 8.76 19.77
CA LEU A 199 -38.31 7.34 19.51
C LEU A 199 -39.24 6.47 20.36
N PRO A 200 -39.69 5.32 19.87
CA PRO A 200 -40.47 4.36 20.68
C PRO A 200 -39.67 3.89 21.89
N ILE A 201 -40.38 3.82 23.05
CA ILE A 201 -39.74 3.41 24.32
C ILE A 201 -39.04 2.06 24.21
N ALA A 202 -39.62 1.12 23.47
CA ALA A 202 -39.04 -0.21 23.27
C ALA A 202 -37.66 -0.16 22.59
N LEU A 203 -37.40 0.82 21.72
CA LEU A 203 -36.14 0.93 20.98
C LEU A 203 -35.05 1.73 21.72
N LEU A 204 -35.39 2.42 22.81
CA LEU A 204 -34.42 3.27 23.53
C LEU A 204 -33.24 2.45 24.08
N GLU A 205 -33.51 1.25 24.60
CA GLU A 205 -32.48 0.39 25.18
C GLU A 205 -31.48 -0.11 24.12
N PRO A 206 -31.90 -0.80 23.04
CA PRO A 206 -30.94 -1.27 22.01
C PRO A 206 -30.23 -0.10 21.31
N LEU A 207 -30.89 1.03 21.04
CA LEU A 207 -30.24 2.20 20.43
C LEU A 207 -29.18 2.80 21.34
N ARG A 208 -29.40 2.86 22.65
CA ARG A 208 -28.37 3.27 23.61
C ARG A 208 -27.20 2.30 23.62
N GLY A 209 -27.48 0.98 23.56
CA GLY A 209 -26.46 -0.06 23.50
C GLY A 209 -25.58 0.07 22.26
N MET A 210 -26.20 0.20 21.09
CA MET A 210 -25.50 0.30 19.80
C MET A 210 -24.73 1.62 19.65
N LEU A 211 -25.26 2.75 20.13
CA LEU A 211 -24.66 4.09 20.00
C LEU A 211 -23.75 4.49 21.17
N THR A 212 -23.39 3.54 22.04
CA THR A 212 -22.42 3.76 23.10
C THR A 212 -21.03 4.02 22.51
N ASP A 213 -20.36 5.11 22.94
CA ASP A 213 -19.06 5.52 22.39
C ASP A 213 -17.90 4.65 22.86
N THR A 214 -18.01 4.04 24.03
CA THR A 214 -16.98 3.13 24.55
C THR A 214 -17.14 1.74 23.92
N ILE A 215 -16.18 1.32 23.11
CA ILE A 215 -16.22 0.06 22.32
C ILE A 215 -16.53 -1.16 23.21
N VAL A 216 -15.86 -1.27 24.36
CA VAL A 216 -16.05 -2.42 25.29
C VAL A 216 -17.41 -2.45 26.00
N ALA A 217 -18.15 -1.35 26.00
CA ALA A 217 -19.49 -1.26 26.57
C ALA A 217 -20.59 -1.23 25.51
N ARG A 218 -20.23 -1.12 24.22
CA ARG A 218 -21.16 -1.19 23.10
C ARG A 218 -21.74 -2.59 22.98
N TRP A 219 -23.03 -2.67 22.76
CA TRP A 219 -23.68 -3.96 22.54
C TRP A 219 -23.05 -4.70 21.35
N GLY A 220 -22.89 -6.00 21.50
CA GLY A 220 -22.49 -6.93 20.46
C GLY A 220 -23.70 -7.65 19.84
N LEU A 221 -23.42 -8.66 19.01
CA LEU A 221 -24.46 -9.50 18.39
C LEU A 221 -25.23 -10.34 19.42
N GLU A 222 -24.59 -10.73 20.54
CA GLU A 222 -25.23 -11.52 21.60
C GLU A 222 -26.34 -10.71 22.28
N GLU A 223 -26.03 -9.47 22.69
CA GLU A 223 -27.01 -8.59 23.32
C GLU A 223 -28.15 -8.23 22.38
N LEU A 224 -27.84 -7.94 21.11
CA LEU A 224 -28.87 -7.62 20.11
C LEU A 224 -29.79 -8.81 19.82
N THR A 225 -29.23 -10.00 19.64
CA THR A 225 -30.01 -11.23 19.40
C THR A 225 -30.86 -11.57 20.62
N GLY A 226 -30.27 -11.56 21.81
CA GLY A 226 -30.99 -11.80 23.05
C GLY A 226 -32.14 -10.80 23.27
N TRP A 227 -31.91 -9.51 22.98
CA TRP A 227 -32.97 -8.51 23.07
C TRP A 227 -34.10 -8.77 22.06
N LEU A 228 -33.81 -9.14 20.81
CA LEU A 228 -34.81 -9.51 19.79
C LEU A 228 -35.62 -10.74 20.20
N GLU A 229 -35.04 -11.66 20.96
CA GLU A 229 -35.69 -12.84 21.54
C GLU A 229 -36.47 -12.52 22.84
N GLY A 230 -36.46 -11.29 23.29
CA GLY A 230 -37.17 -10.83 24.49
C GLY A 230 -36.42 -11.07 25.81
N GLN A 231 -35.13 -11.37 25.74
CA GLN A 231 -34.27 -11.54 26.92
C GLN A 231 -33.90 -10.16 27.49
N LYS A 232 -33.89 -10.02 28.80
CA LYS A 232 -33.38 -8.82 29.48
C LYS A 232 -31.89 -8.73 29.31
N GLN A 233 -31.43 -7.61 28.79
CA GLN A 233 -30.00 -7.36 28.67
C GLN A 233 -29.43 -6.74 29.98
N PRO A 234 -28.13 -6.91 30.26
CA PRO A 234 -27.47 -6.24 31.38
C PRO A 234 -27.60 -4.72 31.25
N SER A 235 -27.87 -4.06 32.38
CA SER A 235 -27.92 -2.59 32.38
C SER A 235 -26.64 -2.01 31.85
N LEU A 236 -26.73 -1.13 30.85
CA LEU A 236 -25.58 -0.43 30.30
C LEU A 236 -24.85 0.31 31.40
N LYS A 237 -23.61 -0.08 31.67
CA LYS A 237 -22.72 0.72 32.50
C LYS A 237 -22.37 1.97 31.71
N GLN A 238 -23.00 3.08 32.02
CA GLN A 238 -22.56 4.38 31.51
C GLN A 238 -21.15 4.61 32.07
N ILE A 239 -20.15 4.48 31.20
CA ILE A 239 -18.80 4.95 31.53
C ILE A 239 -18.85 6.46 31.31
N PRO A 240 -18.70 7.27 32.38
CA PRO A 240 -18.77 8.72 32.23
C PRO A 240 -17.72 9.21 31.25
N VAL A 241 -18.09 10.10 30.35
CA VAL A 241 -17.11 10.83 29.55
C VAL A 241 -16.15 11.51 30.50
N VAL A 242 -14.87 11.29 30.38
CA VAL A 242 -13.84 11.94 31.21
C VAL A 242 -13.97 13.45 30.99
N ARG A 243 -14.46 14.13 32.00
CA ARG A 243 -14.68 15.58 31.99
C ARG A 243 -13.93 16.21 33.14
N ALA A 244 -13.16 17.26 32.84
CA ALA A 244 -12.42 18.00 33.84
C ALA A 244 -13.37 18.80 34.74
N ASP A 245 -13.01 18.96 36.01
CA ASP A 245 -13.77 19.79 36.98
C ASP A 245 -13.78 21.25 36.59
N PHE A 246 -12.73 21.73 35.91
CA PHE A 246 -12.63 23.07 35.37
C PHE A 246 -12.01 23.05 33.96
N PRO A 247 -12.40 24.00 33.08
CA PRO A 247 -11.93 24.00 31.70
C PRO A 247 -10.47 24.41 31.55
N TYR A 248 -9.79 23.84 30.56
CA TYR A 248 -8.59 24.45 30.01
C TYR A 248 -8.96 25.57 29.06
N LEU A 249 -8.49 26.79 29.35
CA LEU A 249 -8.81 27.98 28.56
C LEU A 249 -7.68 28.29 27.57
N PHE A 250 -8.02 28.35 26.31
CA PHE A 250 -7.04 28.68 25.26
C PHE A 250 -7.73 29.38 24.06
N GLU A 251 -7.19 30.51 23.61
CA GLU A 251 -7.69 31.29 22.47
C GLU A 251 -9.21 31.57 22.53
N GLY A 252 -9.73 31.85 23.71
CA GLY A 252 -11.16 32.12 23.93
C GLY A 252 -12.05 30.87 23.94
N ASN A 253 -11.50 29.69 23.77
CA ASN A 253 -12.21 28.41 23.88
C ASN A 253 -12.03 27.78 25.26
N SER A 254 -13.04 27.01 25.69
CA SER A 254 -13.05 26.27 26.94
C SER A 254 -13.12 24.79 26.69
N PHE A 255 -12.10 24.04 27.10
CA PHE A 255 -12.00 22.59 26.88
C PHE A 255 -12.22 21.85 28.20
N TYR A 256 -13.24 21.00 28.26
CA TYR A 256 -13.57 20.18 29.42
C TYR A 256 -13.09 18.73 29.31
N SER A 257 -12.56 18.33 28.16
CA SER A 257 -11.99 16.96 27.99
C SER A 257 -10.68 16.99 27.22
N PRO A 258 -9.75 16.05 27.53
CA PRO A 258 -8.51 15.91 26.75
C PRO A 258 -8.77 15.61 25.27
N ARG A 259 -9.85 14.89 24.92
CA ARG A 259 -10.27 14.57 23.56
C ARG A 259 -10.58 15.82 22.74
N THR A 260 -11.40 16.75 23.28
CA THR A 260 -11.75 17.99 22.58
C THR A 260 -10.52 18.89 22.39
N LEU A 261 -9.65 18.97 23.42
CA LEU A 261 -8.38 19.70 23.34
C LEU A 261 -7.45 19.06 22.28
N SER A 262 -7.26 17.74 22.28
CA SER A 262 -6.47 17.00 21.29
C SER A 262 -6.91 17.30 19.85
N ARG A 263 -8.23 17.28 19.60
CA ARG A 263 -8.79 17.64 18.31
C ARG A 263 -8.48 19.07 17.92
N TYR A 264 -8.62 20.02 18.85
CA TYR A 264 -8.31 21.42 18.61
C TYR A 264 -6.84 21.61 18.25
N LEU A 265 -5.90 21.06 19.02
CA LEU A 265 -4.46 21.16 18.80
C LEU A 265 -4.05 20.58 17.43
N SER A 266 -4.62 19.46 17.04
CA SER A 266 -4.33 18.85 15.74
C SER A 266 -4.70 19.72 14.54
N ARG A 267 -5.61 20.65 14.70
CA ARG A 267 -6.09 21.58 13.66
C ARG A 267 -5.43 22.95 13.73
N HIS A 268 -5.02 23.40 14.94
CA HIS A 268 -4.40 24.69 15.19
C HIS A 268 -2.90 24.53 15.49
N ARG A 269 -2.17 23.92 14.55
CA ARG A 269 -0.77 23.50 14.72
C ARG A 269 0.17 24.64 15.04
N LYS A 270 -0.07 25.84 14.49
CA LYS A 270 0.76 27.03 14.72
C LYS A 270 0.85 27.41 16.21
N THR A 271 -0.21 27.18 16.96
CA THR A 271 -0.33 27.52 18.38
C THR A 271 -0.26 26.29 19.29
N ALA A 272 -0.36 25.08 18.72
CA ALA A 272 -0.37 23.83 19.48
C ALA A 272 0.88 23.64 20.35
N MET A 273 2.06 23.98 19.84
CA MET A 273 3.31 23.87 20.59
C MET A 273 3.33 24.76 21.84
N GLN A 274 2.69 25.94 21.78
CA GLN A 274 2.55 26.80 22.96
C GLN A 274 1.77 26.10 24.08
N VAL A 275 0.69 25.40 23.75
CA VAL A 275 -0.11 24.63 24.71
C VAL A 275 0.68 23.44 25.26
N ILE A 276 1.32 22.66 24.38
CA ILE A 276 2.01 21.40 24.74
C ILE A 276 3.21 21.65 25.64
N THR A 277 3.91 22.78 25.45
CA THR A 277 5.11 23.14 26.23
C THR A 277 4.83 23.95 27.50
N TYR A 278 3.58 24.38 27.72
CA TYR A 278 3.19 25.16 28.90
C TYR A 278 2.85 24.28 30.10
N ASP A 279 3.36 24.63 31.27
CA ASP A 279 3.09 23.93 32.53
C ASP A 279 1.58 23.89 32.90
N ASN A 280 0.80 24.87 32.43
CA ASN A 280 -0.65 24.92 32.64
C ASN A 280 -1.39 23.68 32.11
N LEU A 281 -0.93 23.06 31.01
CA LEU A 281 -1.52 21.83 30.50
C LEU A 281 -1.29 20.68 31.48
N ILE A 282 -0.09 20.56 32.01
CA ILE A 282 0.28 19.51 32.98
C ILE A 282 -0.55 19.67 34.27
N ASP A 283 -0.67 20.90 34.77
CA ASP A 283 -1.46 21.21 35.93
C ASP A 283 -2.95 20.88 35.72
N TRP A 284 -3.50 21.24 34.54
CA TRP A 284 -4.89 20.93 34.20
C TRP A 284 -5.13 19.42 34.09
N LEU A 285 -4.21 18.67 33.47
CA LEU A 285 -4.33 17.21 33.39
C LEU A 285 -4.28 16.55 34.77
N ARG A 286 -3.42 17.03 35.69
CA ARG A 286 -3.27 16.46 37.03
C ARG A 286 -4.39 16.86 37.98
N LYS A 287 -4.88 18.11 37.92
CA LYS A 287 -5.83 18.69 38.91
C LYS A 287 -7.25 18.76 38.39
N GLY A 288 -7.46 19.03 37.10
CA GLY A 288 -8.77 19.18 36.49
C GLY A 288 -9.31 17.86 35.91
N VAL A 289 -8.47 17.10 35.26
CA VAL A 289 -8.81 15.78 34.66
C VAL A 289 -8.55 14.63 35.63
N GLU A 290 -7.67 14.84 36.63
CA GLU A 290 -7.16 13.83 37.57
C GLU A 290 -6.42 12.67 36.88
N ASP A 291 -5.73 12.93 35.75
CA ASP A 291 -5.00 11.96 34.95
C ASP A 291 -3.49 12.23 34.94
N ALA A 292 -2.80 11.68 35.92
CA ALA A 292 -1.35 11.79 36.03
C ALA A 292 -0.60 11.11 34.88
N ASN A 293 -1.14 10.00 34.34
CA ASN A 293 -0.50 9.25 33.25
C ASN A 293 -0.43 10.10 31.97
N ARG A 294 -1.52 10.81 31.63
CA ARG A 294 -1.49 11.74 30.49
C ARG A 294 -0.52 12.89 30.71
N ALA A 295 -0.47 13.45 31.90
CA ALA A 295 0.47 14.51 32.25
C ALA A 295 1.93 14.06 32.06
N ASP A 296 2.27 12.87 32.58
CA ASP A 296 3.61 12.31 32.47
C ASP A 296 3.95 11.93 31.02
N GLY A 297 2.97 11.47 30.24
CA GLY A 297 3.10 11.21 28.80
C GLY A 297 3.41 12.47 27.98
N ILE A 298 2.79 13.62 28.30
CA ILE A 298 3.11 14.92 27.68
C ILE A 298 4.52 15.36 28.04
N ILE A 299 4.90 15.27 29.32
CA ILE A 299 6.27 15.60 29.78
C ILE A 299 7.30 14.74 29.06
N ALA A 300 7.06 13.43 28.96
CA ALA A 300 7.95 12.50 28.26
C ALA A 300 8.06 12.86 26.77
N THR A 301 6.95 13.25 26.13
CA THR A 301 6.94 13.66 24.72
C THR A 301 7.83 14.88 24.48
N VAL A 302 7.67 15.93 25.28
CA VAL A 302 8.48 17.16 25.16
C VAL A 302 9.96 16.90 25.46
N LYS A 303 10.27 16.10 26.50
CA LYS A 303 11.66 15.73 26.82
C LYS A 303 12.33 14.94 25.71
N THR A 304 11.64 13.94 25.16
CA THR A 304 12.15 13.13 24.03
C THR A 304 12.45 14.01 22.82
N ALA A 305 11.55 14.92 22.47
CA ALA A 305 11.77 15.84 21.35
C ALA A 305 12.99 16.77 21.57
N ALA A 306 13.20 17.22 22.80
CA ALA A 306 14.36 18.05 23.13
C ALA A 306 15.71 17.29 23.01
N MET A 307 15.70 15.96 23.20
CA MET A 307 16.88 15.10 23.02
C MET A 307 17.20 14.81 21.54
N HIS A 308 16.18 14.83 20.68
CA HIS A 308 16.27 14.49 19.25
C HIS A 308 16.04 15.70 18.34
N LYS A 309 16.56 16.88 18.71
CA LYS A 309 16.29 18.15 18.02
C LYS A 309 16.58 18.13 16.51
N ASP A 310 17.61 17.42 16.11
CA ASP A 310 18.08 17.35 14.73
C ASP A 310 17.51 16.14 13.96
N GLU A 311 16.63 15.36 14.60
CA GLU A 311 15.98 14.20 14.04
C GLU A 311 14.48 14.47 13.77
N PRO A 312 13.82 13.65 12.92
CA PRO A 312 12.39 13.81 12.66
C PRO A 312 11.51 13.80 13.91
N GLN A 313 11.91 13.08 14.97
CA GLN A 313 11.21 12.98 16.25
C GLN A 313 11.31 14.27 17.10
N GLY A 314 12.22 15.19 16.75
CA GLY A 314 12.34 16.52 17.37
C GLY A 314 11.49 17.58 16.71
N THR A 315 10.82 17.29 15.59
CA THR A 315 10.01 18.27 14.86
C THR A 315 8.71 18.60 15.60
N ASP A 316 8.25 19.85 15.51
CA ASP A 316 6.99 20.30 16.10
C ASP A 316 5.82 19.42 15.64
N GLU A 317 5.78 19.02 14.36
CA GLU A 317 4.74 18.16 13.80
C GLU A 317 4.68 16.79 14.48
N PHE A 318 5.82 16.18 14.77
CA PHE A 318 5.88 14.92 15.50
C PHE A 318 5.41 15.09 16.96
N VAL A 319 5.88 16.17 17.63
CA VAL A 319 5.49 16.46 19.02
C VAL A 319 3.99 16.66 19.13
N ILE A 320 3.40 17.44 18.22
CA ILE A 320 1.96 17.67 18.17
C ILE A 320 1.20 16.35 17.95
N ALA A 321 1.63 15.54 16.97
CA ALA A 321 0.98 14.26 16.69
C ALA A 321 1.02 13.33 17.90
N LYS A 322 2.19 13.17 18.53
CA LYS A 322 2.36 12.32 19.72
C LYS A 322 1.62 12.86 20.93
N ALA A 323 1.65 14.16 21.19
CA ALA A 323 0.88 14.78 22.27
C ALA A 323 -0.64 14.59 22.08
N CYS A 324 -1.14 14.73 20.86
CA CYS A 324 -2.54 14.45 20.54
C CYS A 324 -2.92 12.98 20.82
N MET A 325 -2.06 12.02 20.53
CA MET A 325 -2.28 10.59 20.84
C MET A 325 -2.25 10.33 22.36
N VAL A 326 -1.39 11.03 23.11
CA VAL A 326 -1.35 10.92 24.58
C VAL A 326 -2.62 11.50 25.20
N LEU A 327 -3.11 12.65 24.69
CA LEU A 327 -4.35 13.28 25.17
C LEU A 327 -5.58 12.44 24.85
N ASP A 328 -5.64 11.79 23.69
CA ASP A 328 -6.72 10.90 23.27
C ASP A 328 -6.14 9.68 22.55
N SER A 329 -5.90 8.61 23.30
CA SER A 329 -5.26 7.39 22.77
C SER A 329 -6.12 6.61 21.78
N GLN A 330 -7.44 6.83 21.76
CA GLN A 330 -8.36 6.20 20.81
C GLN A 330 -8.52 7.02 19.53
N ALA A 331 -8.03 8.26 19.51
CA ALA A 331 -8.12 9.10 18.32
C ALA A 331 -7.29 8.55 17.16
N PRO A 332 -7.67 8.89 15.91
CA PRO A 332 -6.86 8.59 14.75
C PRO A 332 -5.48 9.26 14.83
N ILE A 333 -4.52 8.69 14.10
CA ILE A 333 -3.22 9.33 13.90
C ILE A 333 -3.44 10.54 13.00
N ARG A 334 -2.96 11.70 13.47
CA ARG A 334 -3.08 12.99 12.79
C ARG A 334 -1.70 13.61 12.62
N TYR A 335 -1.22 13.60 11.39
CA TYR A 335 0.10 14.15 11.07
C TYR A 335 0.02 15.01 9.83
N LYS A 336 0.41 16.28 9.95
CA LYS A 336 0.24 17.27 8.88
C LYS A 336 -1.23 17.28 8.39
N SER A 337 -1.48 17.12 7.11
CA SER A 337 -2.81 17.03 6.51
C SER A 337 -3.38 15.60 6.44
N PHE A 338 -2.65 14.59 6.90
CA PHE A 338 -3.03 13.20 6.77
C PHE A 338 -3.61 12.66 8.08
N THR A 339 -4.79 12.04 7.99
CA THR A 339 -5.51 11.54 9.16
C THR A 339 -6.12 10.19 8.87
N PHE A 340 -5.81 9.19 9.71
CA PHE A 340 -6.24 7.81 9.51
C PHE A 340 -6.30 7.04 10.83
N MET A 341 -7.19 6.04 10.90
CA MET A 341 -7.06 4.97 11.90
C MET A 341 -5.96 4.01 11.45
N PRO A 342 -5.21 3.39 12.36
CA PRO A 342 -4.14 2.47 11.95
C PRO A 342 -4.58 1.38 10.98
N ASP A 343 -5.73 0.75 11.21
CA ASP A 343 -6.34 -0.22 10.28
C ASP A 343 -6.85 0.38 8.97
N GLY A 344 -6.78 1.70 8.82
CA GLY A 344 -7.12 2.46 7.62
C GLY A 344 -5.91 2.97 6.84
N PHE A 345 -4.69 2.74 7.33
CA PHE A 345 -3.48 3.25 6.69
C PHE A 345 -3.34 2.80 5.24
N ALA A 346 -3.56 1.51 5.00
CA ALA A 346 -3.44 0.91 3.68
C ALA A 346 -4.33 1.60 2.63
N ALA A 347 -5.61 1.75 2.92
CA ALA A 347 -6.55 2.42 2.04
C ALA A 347 -6.23 3.91 1.88
N ALA A 348 -5.86 4.59 2.98
CA ALA A 348 -5.46 6.00 2.94
C ALA A 348 -4.20 6.23 2.08
N LEU A 349 -3.19 5.36 2.19
CA LEU A 349 -1.98 5.38 1.37
C LEU A 349 -2.32 5.23 -0.11
N ALA A 350 -3.15 4.24 -0.46
CA ALA A 350 -3.57 4.01 -1.84
C ALA A 350 -4.39 5.19 -2.41
N VAL A 351 -5.36 5.73 -1.65
CA VAL A 351 -6.15 6.90 -2.06
C VAL A 351 -5.26 8.13 -2.27
N GLU A 352 -4.32 8.40 -1.36
CA GLU A 352 -3.39 9.53 -1.49
C GLU A 352 -2.53 9.40 -2.76
N PHE A 353 -1.98 8.21 -2.99
CA PHE A 353 -1.18 7.94 -4.18
C PHE A 353 -2.01 8.02 -5.47
N LEU A 354 -3.17 7.38 -5.53
CA LEU A 354 -4.02 7.37 -6.73
C LEU A 354 -4.53 8.76 -7.11
N HIS A 355 -4.73 9.65 -6.14
CA HIS A 355 -5.21 11.01 -6.40
C HIS A 355 -4.09 12.02 -6.68
N ARG A 356 -2.90 11.84 -6.11
CA ARG A 356 -1.80 12.83 -6.18
C ARG A 356 -0.58 12.36 -6.94
N GLY A 357 -0.48 11.06 -7.25
CA GLY A 357 0.72 10.45 -7.83
C GLY A 357 1.89 10.33 -6.86
N GLU A 358 1.72 10.74 -5.60
CA GLU A 358 2.76 10.71 -4.57
C GLU A 358 2.16 10.47 -3.18
N ALA A 359 2.95 9.92 -2.27
CA ALA A 359 2.54 9.62 -0.90
C ALA A 359 3.57 10.06 0.15
N LYS A 360 4.14 11.27 0.00
CA LYS A 360 5.23 11.78 0.86
C LYS A 360 4.88 11.77 2.36
N ILE A 361 3.68 12.22 2.73
CA ILE A 361 3.27 12.28 4.13
C ILE A 361 3.08 10.88 4.74
N PRO A 362 2.36 9.93 4.10
CA PRO A 362 2.29 8.55 4.58
C PRO A 362 3.66 7.89 4.77
N LEU A 363 4.60 8.11 3.84
CA LEU A 363 5.97 7.58 3.95
C LEU A 363 6.74 8.17 5.13
N GLU A 364 6.60 9.47 5.36
CA GLU A 364 7.18 10.14 6.52
C GLU A 364 6.62 9.56 7.83
N ILE A 365 5.31 9.30 7.89
CA ILE A 365 4.63 8.66 9.04
C ILE A 365 5.22 7.29 9.36
N LEU A 366 5.49 6.46 8.34
CA LEU A 366 6.14 5.17 8.52
C LEU A 366 7.57 5.32 9.05
N LYS A 367 8.36 6.21 8.45
CA LYS A 367 9.77 6.47 8.85
C LYS A 367 9.89 6.94 10.29
N ILE A 368 8.97 7.76 10.77
CA ILE A 368 8.99 8.29 12.15
C ILE A 368 8.27 7.38 13.16
N GLY A 369 7.65 6.28 12.71
CA GLY A 369 7.08 5.25 13.57
C GLY A 369 5.81 5.67 14.33
N LEU A 370 4.98 6.57 13.80
CA LEU A 370 3.73 7.00 14.47
C LEU A 370 2.73 5.85 14.71
N PRO A 371 2.52 4.90 13.78
CA PRO A 371 1.63 3.78 14.04
C PRO A 371 2.09 2.90 15.20
N GLN A 372 3.39 2.62 15.29
CA GLN A 372 3.96 1.84 16.40
C GLN A 372 3.75 2.53 17.75
N ILE A 373 3.88 3.87 17.78
CA ILE A 373 3.60 4.67 18.98
C ILE A 373 2.11 4.54 19.36
N TRP A 374 1.20 4.68 18.39
CA TRP A 374 -0.23 4.55 18.62
C TRP A 374 -0.58 3.19 19.24
N TYR A 375 -0.12 2.10 18.65
CA TYR A 375 -0.35 0.75 19.20
C TYR A 375 0.27 0.57 20.59
N SER A 376 1.42 1.19 20.86
CA SER A 376 2.03 1.12 22.19
C SER A 376 1.15 1.72 23.30
N LEU A 377 0.32 2.70 22.95
CA LEU A 377 -0.66 3.31 23.85
C LEU A 377 -1.91 2.42 24.06
N GLN A 378 -2.15 1.43 23.17
CA GLN A 378 -3.30 0.52 23.21
C GLN A 378 -3.03 -0.82 23.89
N ARG A 379 -1.81 -1.12 24.36
CA ARG A 379 -1.37 -2.45 24.86
C ARG A 379 -2.29 -3.09 25.90
N SER A 380 -3.07 -2.30 26.62
CA SER A 380 -4.03 -2.80 27.60
C SER A 380 -5.43 -3.08 27.01
N VAL A 381 -5.66 -2.74 25.73
CA VAL A 381 -6.98 -2.79 25.10
C VAL A 381 -7.05 -3.85 23.99
N PHE A 382 -5.94 -4.11 23.28
CA PHE A 382 -5.91 -5.02 22.13
C PHE A 382 -4.83 -6.10 22.27
N ASP A 383 -5.24 -7.35 22.31
CA ASP A 383 -4.32 -8.51 22.31
C ASP A 383 -3.50 -8.61 21.02
N SER A 384 -4.02 -8.09 19.90
CA SER A 384 -3.37 -8.11 18.59
C SER A 384 -2.41 -6.94 18.33
N ALA A 385 -2.23 -6.01 19.27
CA ALA A 385 -1.40 -4.81 19.06
C ALA A 385 0.06 -5.13 18.69
N SER A 386 0.60 -6.25 19.17
CA SER A 386 1.96 -6.70 18.86
C SER A 386 2.13 -7.13 17.39
N LEU A 387 1.16 -7.88 16.85
CA LEU A 387 1.18 -8.33 15.45
C LEU A 387 1.08 -7.16 14.48
N GLN A 388 0.21 -6.20 14.78
CA GLN A 388 0.04 -5.01 13.97
C GLN A 388 1.27 -4.07 14.03
N GLN A 389 1.96 -4.01 15.17
CA GLN A 389 3.25 -3.31 15.25
C GLN A 389 4.33 -3.96 14.39
N GLU A 390 4.35 -5.29 14.30
CA GLU A 390 5.28 -6.04 13.46
C GLU A 390 5.04 -5.77 11.98
N GLU A 391 3.77 -5.73 11.55
CA GLU A 391 3.39 -5.36 10.19
C GLU A 391 3.93 -3.99 9.79
N TYR A 392 3.74 -2.97 10.63
CA TYR A 392 4.29 -1.64 10.38
C TYR A 392 5.82 -1.60 10.38
N SER A 393 6.46 -2.42 11.21
CA SER A 393 7.93 -2.55 11.22
C SER A 393 8.44 -3.16 9.91
N THR A 394 7.73 -4.13 9.36
CA THR A 394 8.02 -4.74 8.06
C THR A 394 7.91 -3.71 6.93
N LEU A 395 6.84 -2.91 6.90
CA LEU A 395 6.67 -1.83 5.93
C LEU A 395 7.81 -0.80 6.02
N THR A 396 8.23 -0.44 7.23
CA THR A 396 9.37 0.46 7.44
C THR A 396 10.67 -0.15 6.93
N GLY A 397 10.85 -1.46 7.10
CA GLY A 397 11.97 -2.22 6.56
C GLY A 397 12.02 -2.16 5.02
N TYR A 398 10.91 -2.38 4.35
CA TYR A 398 10.83 -2.25 2.88
C TYR A 398 11.16 -0.83 2.41
N LEU A 399 10.69 0.18 3.14
CA LEU A 399 10.92 1.59 2.78
C LEU A 399 12.38 2.04 2.92
N SER A 400 13.21 1.31 3.66
CA SER A 400 14.63 1.61 3.83
C SER A 400 15.52 1.12 2.69
N LEU A 401 14.96 0.37 1.73
CA LEU A 401 15.66 -0.21 0.58
C LEU A 401 15.17 0.48 -0.71
N ASP A 402 16.14 0.94 -1.53
CA ASP A 402 15.86 1.60 -2.81
C ASP A 402 15.95 0.63 -4.02
N ASP A 403 16.16 -0.66 -3.77
CA ASP A 403 16.27 -1.68 -4.81
C ASP A 403 14.92 -1.97 -5.48
N PRO A 404 14.88 -2.39 -6.76
CA PRO A 404 13.67 -2.87 -7.43
C PRO A 404 12.95 -3.94 -6.62
N GLY A 405 11.64 -3.80 -6.47
CA GLY A 405 10.84 -4.69 -5.63
C GLY A 405 10.73 -4.29 -4.16
N PHE A 406 11.35 -3.17 -3.77
CA PHE A 406 11.29 -2.57 -2.44
C PHE A 406 10.78 -1.13 -2.50
N GLY A 407 11.06 -0.35 -1.47
CA GLY A 407 10.68 1.06 -1.43
C GLY A 407 9.19 1.31 -1.19
N PHE A 408 8.74 2.45 -1.66
CA PHE A 408 7.35 2.89 -1.57
C PHE A 408 6.38 1.94 -2.26
N GLU A 409 6.72 1.51 -3.47
CA GLU A 409 5.88 0.65 -4.30
C GLU A 409 5.62 -0.70 -3.60
N ARG A 410 6.62 -1.23 -2.91
CA ARG A 410 6.43 -2.44 -2.08
C ARG A 410 5.45 -2.19 -0.93
N CYS A 411 5.60 -1.10 -0.20
CA CYS A 411 4.68 -0.73 0.87
C CYS A 411 3.25 -0.60 0.37
N LEU A 412 3.06 0.01 -0.81
CA LEU A 412 1.76 0.21 -1.43
C LEU A 412 1.04 -1.12 -1.72
N TYR A 413 1.74 -2.07 -2.34
CA TYR A 413 1.14 -3.35 -2.71
C TYR A 413 1.06 -4.34 -1.56
N GLU A 414 1.99 -4.33 -0.63
CA GLU A 414 1.96 -5.18 0.56
C GLU A 414 0.76 -4.84 1.44
N SER A 415 0.53 -3.53 1.67
CA SER A 415 -0.62 -3.08 2.48
C SER A 415 -1.95 -3.25 1.76
N ASN A 416 -1.97 -3.23 0.41
CA ASN A 416 -3.19 -3.31 -0.39
C ASN A 416 -3.18 -4.52 -1.33
N PRO A 417 -3.50 -5.74 -0.82
CA PRO A 417 -3.39 -6.98 -1.57
C PRO A 417 -4.20 -7.06 -2.87
N THR A 418 -5.20 -6.24 -3.05
CA THR A 418 -6.08 -6.23 -4.22
C THR A 418 -5.96 -4.97 -5.08
N LEU A 419 -5.01 -4.09 -4.77
CA LEU A 419 -4.76 -2.90 -5.58
C LEU A 419 -4.15 -3.33 -6.93
N PRO A 420 -4.71 -2.89 -8.07
CA PRO A 420 -4.13 -3.20 -9.37
C PRO A 420 -2.75 -2.53 -9.53
N CYS A 421 -1.90 -3.14 -10.35
CA CYS A 421 -0.57 -2.62 -10.65
C CYS A 421 -0.66 -1.22 -11.25
N GLN A 422 0.08 -0.27 -10.67
CA GLN A 422 0.05 1.15 -11.03
C GLN A 422 1.17 1.56 -11.98
N SER A 423 1.84 0.59 -12.61
CA SER A 423 2.80 0.87 -13.67
C SER A 423 2.12 1.59 -14.84
N GLU A 424 2.72 2.65 -15.35
CA GLU A 424 2.22 3.38 -16.53
C GLU A 424 2.11 2.48 -17.78
N ILE A 425 2.85 1.38 -17.80
CA ILE A 425 2.84 0.40 -18.88
C ILE A 425 1.48 -0.31 -18.97
N ILE A 426 0.87 -0.66 -17.82
CA ILE A 426 -0.31 -1.52 -17.72
C ILE A 426 -1.45 -0.96 -16.85
N THR A 427 -1.40 0.29 -16.40
CA THR A 427 -2.48 0.88 -15.59
C THR A 427 -3.85 0.80 -16.24
N LYS A 428 -3.90 0.76 -17.57
CA LYS A 428 -5.15 0.67 -18.33
C LYS A 428 -5.79 -0.72 -18.31
N ASP A 429 -5.03 -1.75 -17.91
CA ASP A 429 -5.44 -3.15 -17.99
C ASP A 429 -5.99 -3.71 -16.67
N TYR A 430 -6.04 -2.92 -15.60
CA TYR A 430 -6.54 -3.27 -14.26
C TYR A 430 -6.00 -4.61 -13.73
N VAL A 431 -4.68 -4.81 -13.77
CA VAL A 431 -4.02 -6.04 -13.35
C VAL A 431 -3.91 -6.09 -11.83
N TYR A 432 -4.68 -6.94 -11.15
CA TYR A 432 -4.61 -7.13 -9.69
C TYR A 432 -4.06 -8.50 -9.27
N GLN A 433 -3.92 -9.44 -10.21
CA GLN A 433 -3.32 -10.75 -10.01
C GLN A 433 -2.03 -10.92 -10.82
N VAL A 434 -1.05 -11.63 -10.30
CA VAL A 434 0.23 -11.88 -11.01
C VAL A 434 0.02 -12.71 -12.27
N GLY A 435 -1.01 -13.58 -12.28
CA GLY A 435 -1.34 -14.39 -13.46
C GLY A 435 -1.66 -13.57 -14.71
N ASP A 436 -2.25 -12.38 -14.53
CA ASP A 436 -2.66 -11.49 -15.61
C ASP A 436 -1.55 -10.51 -16.02
N LEU A 437 -0.46 -10.43 -15.24
CA LEU A 437 0.60 -9.45 -15.43
C LEU A 437 1.31 -9.59 -16.78
N LEU A 438 1.82 -10.78 -17.08
CA LEU A 438 2.56 -11.01 -18.32
C LEU A 438 1.69 -10.86 -19.58
N PRO A 439 0.45 -11.38 -19.63
CA PRO A 439 -0.48 -11.09 -20.73
C PRO A 439 -0.75 -9.60 -20.93
N ALA A 440 -0.88 -8.82 -19.85
CA ALA A 440 -1.09 -7.38 -19.93
C ALA A 440 0.14 -6.65 -20.48
N ILE A 441 1.35 -7.02 -20.03
CA ILE A 441 2.60 -6.45 -20.57
C ILE A 441 2.78 -6.86 -22.04
N ASP A 442 2.42 -8.09 -22.41
CA ASP A 442 2.45 -8.56 -23.81
C ASP A 442 1.54 -7.70 -24.69
N ALA A 443 0.31 -7.45 -24.25
CA ALA A 443 -0.62 -6.55 -24.95
C ALA A 443 -0.10 -5.11 -24.99
N ALA A 444 0.54 -4.64 -23.91
CA ALA A 444 1.11 -3.30 -23.83
C ALA A 444 2.27 -3.07 -24.81
N SER A 445 2.97 -4.11 -25.26
CA SER A 445 4.07 -4.01 -26.22
C SER A 445 3.70 -3.28 -27.51
N ASN A 446 2.42 -3.38 -27.92
CA ASN A 446 1.90 -2.71 -29.14
C ASN A 446 1.69 -1.20 -28.99
N ARG A 447 1.69 -0.70 -27.74
CA ARG A 447 1.41 0.71 -27.42
C ARG A 447 2.55 1.41 -26.70
N SER A 448 3.60 0.68 -26.36
CA SER A 448 4.77 1.18 -25.63
C SER A 448 5.95 1.45 -26.57
N ASP A 449 6.88 2.32 -26.17
CA ASP A 449 8.13 2.53 -26.90
C ASP A 449 9.01 1.26 -26.78
N PRO A 450 9.40 0.63 -27.91
CA PRO A 450 10.26 -0.57 -27.90
C PRO A 450 11.62 -0.38 -27.22
N LYS A 451 12.05 0.85 -27.00
CA LYS A 451 13.32 1.18 -26.34
C LYS A 451 13.23 1.24 -24.82
N THR A 452 12.02 1.36 -24.26
CA THR A 452 11.81 1.33 -22.81
C THR A 452 11.84 -0.11 -22.30
N LYS A 453 12.21 -0.31 -21.05
CA LYS A 453 12.17 -1.65 -20.43
C LYS A 453 10.72 -1.98 -20.05
N PRO A 454 10.23 -3.23 -20.31
CA PRO A 454 8.90 -3.68 -19.88
C PRO A 454 8.84 -4.00 -18.38
N MET A 455 9.60 -3.29 -17.58
CA MET A 455 9.75 -3.47 -16.15
C MET A 455 10.10 -2.11 -15.51
N ASP A 456 9.26 -1.69 -14.58
CA ASP A 456 9.51 -0.51 -13.74
C ASP A 456 9.43 -0.87 -12.24
N GLY A 457 9.58 0.11 -11.36
CA GLY A 457 9.51 -0.09 -9.91
C GLY A 457 8.17 -0.66 -9.46
N HIS A 458 7.06 -0.21 -10.07
CA HIS A 458 5.72 -0.73 -9.76
C HIS A 458 5.55 -2.20 -10.14
N ILE A 459 5.98 -2.62 -11.33
CA ILE A 459 5.90 -4.02 -11.76
C ILE A 459 6.76 -4.90 -10.84
N ALA A 460 8.01 -4.50 -10.58
CA ALA A 460 8.91 -5.26 -9.72
C ALA A 460 8.35 -5.42 -8.29
N ALA A 461 7.83 -4.34 -7.71
CA ALA A 461 7.24 -4.35 -6.38
C ALA A 461 5.91 -5.11 -6.33
N PHE A 462 5.09 -5.02 -7.39
CA PHE A 462 3.85 -5.78 -7.51
C PHE A 462 4.12 -7.29 -7.54
N ILE A 463 5.09 -7.74 -8.33
CA ILE A 463 5.53 -9.15 -8.36
C ILE A 463 6.02 -9.55 -6.95
N ALA A 464 6.92 -8.75 -6.38
CA ALA A 464 7.50 -9.03 -5.09
C ALA A 464 6.46 -9.15 -3.96
N ALA A 465 5.38 -8.36 -4.01
CA ALA A 465 4.31 -8.38 -3.01
C ALA A 465 3.28 -9.50 -3.21
N ARG A 466 3.18 -10.09 -4.40
CA ARG A 466 2.09 -11.01 -4.78
C ARG A 466 2.54 -12.42 -5.10
N PHE A 467 3.81 -12.58 -5.46
CA PHE A 467 4.32 -13.86 -5.90
C PHE A 467 4.95 -14.61 -4.74
N GLU A 468 4.45 -15.79 -4.42
CA GLU A 468 4.82 -16.55 -3.22
C GLU A 468 6.20 -17.24 -3.30
N GLU A 469 6.74 -17.38 -4.53
CA GLU A 469 8.02 -18.04 -4.73
C GLU A 469 9.20 -17.09 -4.45
N ASP A 470 10.36 -17.63 -4.14
CA ASP A 470 11.57 -16.84 -3.91
C ASP A 470 12.09 -16.23 -5.23
N ILE A 471 11.88 -14.92 -5.36
CA ILE A 471 12.36 -14.11 -6.48
C ILE A 471 13.54 -13.21 -6.11
N HIS A 472 14.04 -13.33 -4.87
CA HIS A 472 15.13 -12.47 -4.39
C HIS A 472 16.39 -12.50 -5.27
N PRO A 473 16.85 -13.65 -5.82
CA PRO A 473 17.99 -13.68 -6.74
C PRO A 473 17.75 -12.86 -8.02
N HIS A 474 16.53 -12.90 -8.57
CA HIS A 474 16.14 -12.16 -9.77
C HIS A 474 16.07 -10.66 -9.51
N LEU A 475 15.48 -10.25 -8.38
CA LEU A 475 15.42 -8.84 -7.97
C LEU A 475 16.81 -8.26 -7.70
N LYS A 476 17.71 -9.04 -7.09
CA LYS A 476 19.10 -8.64 -6.88
C LYS A 476 19.85 -8.45 -8.20
N ALA A 477 19.62 -9.32 -9.17
CA ALA A 477 20.20 -9.16 -10.50
C ALA A 477 19.62 -7.94 -11.23
N LEU A 478 18.30 -7.69 -11.09
CA LEU A 478 17.61 -6.52 -11.65
C LEU A 478 18.14 -5.21 -11.04
N ALA A 479 18.52 -5.21 -9.76
CA ALA A 479 19.08 -4.08 -9.03
C ALA A 479 20.56 -3.78 -9.37
N ALA A 480 21.20 -4.61 -10.18
CA ALA A 480 22.61 -4.45 -10.47
C ALA A 480 22.88 -3.08 -11.13
N PRO A 481 23.97 -2.37 -10.72
CA PRO A 481 24.31 -1.07 -11.29
C PRO A 481 24.81 -1.16 -12.74
N VAL A 482 25.18 -2.36 -13.19
CA VAL A 482 25.65 -2.64 -14.53
C VAL A 482 24.46 -3.00 -15.41
N GLU A 483 24.26 -2.28 -16.49
CA GLU A 483 23.08 -2.41 -17.36
C GLU A 483 22.91 -3.81 -17.94
N GLU A 484 24.00 -4.45 -18.29
CA GLU A 484 24.03 -5.81 -18.81
C GLU A 484 23.45 -6.81 -17.81
N THR A 485 23.91 -6.75 -16.56
CA THR A 485 23.43 -7.63 -15.48
C THR A 485 21.96 -7.32 -15.13
N ALA A 486 21.57 -6.05 -15.10
CA ALA A 486 20.19 -5.65 -14.87
C ALA A 486 19.25 -6.14 -15.99
N THR A 487 19.71 -6.15 -17.25
CA THR A 487 18.94 -6.66 -18.38
C THR A 487 18.76 -8.18 -18.30
N ILE A 488 19.80 -8.91 -17.90
CA ILE A 488 19.72 -10.35 -17.64
C ILE A 488 18.78 -10.63 -16.47
N GLY A 489 18.86 -9.85 -15.39
CA GLY A 489 17.96 -9.95 -14.23
C GLY A 489 16.49 -9.73 -14.60
N MET A 490 16.20 -8.74 -15.44
CA MET A 490 14.85 -8.51 -15.97
C MET A 490 14.34 -9.70 -16.78
N LEU A 491 15.13 -10.17 -17.74
CA LEU A 491 14.76 -11.35 -18.55
C LEU A 491 14.56 -12.59 -17.66
N SER A 492 15.45 -12.82 -16.71
CA SER A 492 15.38 -13.93 -15.76
C SER A 492 14.08 -13.91 -14.94
N LEU A 493 13.68 -12.75 -14.41
CA LEU A 493 12.44 -12.61 -13.64
C LEU A 493 11.21 -12.89 -14.52
N LEU A 494 11.14 -12.30 -15.71
CA LEU A 494 10.03 -12.48 -16.63
C LEU A 494 9.94 -13.93 -17.14
N ALA A 495 11.08 -14.56 -17.44
CA ALA A 495 11.16 -15.96 -17.83
C ALA A 495 10.71 -16.90 -16.71
N PHE A 496 11.15 -16.63 -15.49
CA PHE A 496 10.73 -17.39 -14.30
C PHE A 496 9.22 -17.32 -14.07
N LEU A 497 8.63 -16.12 -14.19
CA LEU A 497 7.18 -15.94 -14.10
C LEU A 497 6.44 -16.70 -15.21
N GLN A 498 6.87 -16.59 -16.49
CA GLN A 498 6.23 -17.31 -17.59
C GLN A 498 6.25 -18.82 -17.35
N TRP A 499 7.36 -19.35 -16.90
CA TRP A 499 7.50 -20.78 -16.59
C TRP A 499 6.62 -21.23 -15.43
N LYS A 500 6.65 -20.53 -14.31
CA LYS A 500 5.89 -20.88 -13.11
C LYS A 500 4.38 -20.75 -13.30
N LEU A 501 3.93 -19.71 -13.98
CA LEU A 501 2.51 -19.46 -14.27
C LEU A 501 2.02 -20.29 -15.47
N ARG A 502 2.90 -21.05 -16.13
CA ARG A 502 2.58 -21.90 -17.30
C ARG A 502 1.92 -21.13 -18.45
N ILE A 503 2.34 -19.88 -18.67
CA ILE A 503 1.83 -19.06 -19.76
C ILE A 503 2.48 -19.54 -21.06
N THR A 504 1.68 -19.85 -22.07
CA THR A 504 2.12 -20.57 -23.28
C THR A 504 3.03 -19.75 -24.17
N ALA A 505 2.56 -18.62 -24.69
CA ALA A 505 3.32 -17.78 -25.61
C ALA A 505 3.02 -16.29 -25.38
N LEU A 506 4.08 -15.49 -25.37
CA LEU A 506 4.06 -14.03 -25.18
C LEU A 506 4.82 -13.38 -26.35
N TYR A 507 4.14 -13.23 -27.48
CA TYR A 507 4.80 -12.79 -28.73
C TYR A 507 5.24 -11.33 -28.69
N GLY A 508 4.41 -10.45 -28.18
CA GLY A 508 4.69 -9.04 -28.06
C GLY A 508 5.81 -8.77 -27.05
N LEU A 509 5.71 -9.36 -25.86
CA LEU A 509 6.69 -9.20 -24.80
C LEU A 509 8.04 -9.82 -25.19
N SER A 510 8.05 -11.01 -25.81
CA SER A 510 9.28 -11.63 -26.30
C SER A 510 9.97 -10.80 -27.39
N SER A 511 9.17 -10.16 -28.27
CA SER A 511 9.70 -9.24 -29.28
C SER A 511 10.29 -7.97 -28.63
N TRP A 512 9.59 -7.44 -27.66
CA TRP A 512 10.03 -6.24 -26.92
C TRP A 512 11.33 -6.51 -26.16
N VAL A 513 11.38 -7.57 -25.35
CA VAL A 513 12.57 -7.95 -24.61
C VAL A 513 13.72 -8.32 -25.55
N GLY A 514 13.44 -9.08 -26.63
CA GLY A 514 14.44 -9.47 -27.64
C GLY A 514 15.17 -8.28 -28.25
N GLY A 515 14.45 -7.14 -28.45
CA GLY A 515 15.03 -5.88 -28.93
C GLY A 515 15.96 -5.18 -27.90
N LEU A 516 15.88 -5.53 -26.63
CA LEU A 516 16.64 -4.91 -25.54
C LEU A 516 17.86 -5.74 -25.10
N LEU A 517 18.09 -6.93 -25.66
CA LEU A 517 19.14 -7.85 -25.22
C LEU A 517 20.57 -7.48 -25.66
N GLY A 518 20.73 -6.42 -26.46
CA GLY A 518 22.05 -5.97 -26.93
C GLY A 518 23.12 -5.87 -25.83
N PRO A 519 22.85 -5.16 -24.69
CA PRO A 519 23.80 -5.10 -23.58
C PRO A 519 24.18 -6.48 -23.04
N ALA A 520 23.21 -7.38 -22.83
CA ALA A 520 23.45 -8.73 -22.34
C ALA A 520 24.29 -9.60 -23.31
N ILE A 521 24.06 -9.45 -24.61
CA ILE A 521 24.85 -10.15 -25.63
C ILE A 521 26.30 -9.65 -25.65
N ASN A 522 26.51 -8.35 -25.46
CA ASN A 522 27.84 -7.75 -25.43
C ASN A 522 28.73 -8.20 -24.26
N THR A 523 28.17 -8.87 -23.25
CA THR A 523 28.97 -9.48 -22.17
C THR A 523 29.78 -10.70 -22.64
N TYR A 524 29.45 -11.31 -23.77
CA TYR A 524 30.27 -12.38 -24.36
C TYR A 524 31.51 -11.79 -25.04
N HIS A 525 32.67 -12.37 -24.78
CA HIS A 525 33.95 -11.96 -25.38
C HIS A 525 34.06 -12.44 -26.83
N SER A 526 33.58 -13.66 -27.13
CA SER A 526 33.62 -14.26 -28.45
C SER A 526 32.67 -13.58 -29.42
N ARG A 527 33.20 -13.05 -30.53
CA ARG A 527 32.41 -12.47 -31.63
C ARG A 527 31.51 -13.49 -32.33
N THR A 528 31.96 -14.72 -32.44
CA THR A 528 31.21 -15.82 -33.08
C THR A 528 30.00 -16.18 -32.22
N THR A 529 30.19 -16.33 -30.91
CA THR A 529 29.12 -16.61 -29.95
C THR A 529 28.06 -15.51 -29.98
N ARG A 530 28.46 -14.22 -29.98
CA ARG A 530 27.53 -13.10 -30.12
C ARG A 530 26.69 -13.19 -31.39
N GLN A 531 27.31 -13.46 -32.55
CA GLN A 531 26.61 -13.56 -33.82
C GLN A 531 25.66 -14.75 -33.88
N ASP A 532 25.98 -15.86 -33.24
CA ASP A 532 25.13 -17.04 -33.20
C ASP A 532 23.91 -16.80 -32.30
N ILE A 533 24.10 -16.19 -31.14
CA ILE A 533 23.01 -15.74 -30.28
C ILE A 533 22.08 -14.78 -31.03
N GLU A 534 22.61 -13.74 -31.69
CA GLU A 534 21.82 -12.79 -32.47
C GLU A 534 20.98 -13.43 -33.58
N LYS A 535 21.47 -14.49 -34.22
CA LYS A 535 20.74 -15.24 -35.26
C LYS A 535 19.59 -16.07 -34.69
N GLU A 536 19.73 -16.60 -33.47
CA GLU A 536 18.71 -17.45 -32.85
C GLU A 536 17.56 -16.66 -32.23
N ILE A 537 17.78 -15.43 -31.71
CA ILE A 537 16.78 -14.59 -31.08
C ILE A 537 15.49 -14.48 -31.90
N PRO A 538 15.49 -14.15 -33.21
CA PRO A 538 14.25 -14.03 -33.99
C PRO A 538 13.42 -15.31 -34.05
N SER A 539 14.05 -16.48 -33.92
CA SER A 539 13.35 -17.76 -33.87
C SER A 539 12.62 -17.95 -32.55
N LEU A 540 13.26 -17.62 -31.41
CA LEU A 540 12.70 -17.75 -30.09
C LEU A 540 11.63 -16.69 -29.80
N VAL A 541 11.82 -15.47 -30.28
CA VAL A 541 10.81 -14.40 -30.24
C VAL A 541 9.51 -14.85 -30.94
N ARG A 542 9.61 -15.51 -32.09
CA ARG A 542 8.44 -16.05 -32.81
C ARG A 542 7.74 -17.19 -32.06
N LYS A 543 8.41 -17.86 -31.14
CA LYS A 543 7.81 -18.86 -30.26
C LYS A 543 7.09 -18.22 -29.05
N GLY A 544 7.44 -16.98 -28.70
CA GLY A 544 6.91 -16.28 -27.53
C GLY A 544 7.41 -16.87 -26.19
N SER A 545 8.62 -17.46 -26.17
CA SER A 545 9.19 -18.14 -25.01
C SER A 545 10.32 -17.33 -24.39
N LEU A 546 10.06 -16.66 -23.29
CA LEU A 546 11.09 -15.97 -22.49
C LEU A 546 12.05 -16.94 -21.79
N PRO A 547 11.62 -18.13 -21.29
CA PRO A 547 12.56 -19.11 -20.75
C PRO A 547 13.63 -19.55 -21.77
N GLU A 548 13.23 -19.86 -23.03
CA GLU A 548 14.19 -20.23 -24.05
C GLU A 548 15.11 -19.04 -24.42
N LEU A 549 14.62 -17.82 -24.41
CA LEU A 549 15.46 -16.62 -24.58
C LEU A 549 16.44 -16.45 -23.42
N PHE A 550 16.03 -16.70 -22.19
CA PHE A 550 16.92 -16.65 -21.03
C PHE A 550 18.00 -17.73 -21.11
N ASP A 551 17.62 -18.97 -21.43
CA ASP A 551 18.56 -20.09 -21.60
C ASP A 551 19.58 -19.82 -22.71
N LEU A 552 19.20 -19.10 -23.78
CA LEU A 552 20.13 -18.70 -24.84
C LEU A 552 21.13 -17.64 -24.37
N ILE A 553 20.65 -16.63 -23.60
CA ILE A 553 21.47 -15.48 -23.19
C ILE A 553 22.36 -15.79 -21.99
N ASP A 554 21.91 -16.61 -21.05
CA ASP A 554 22.61 -16.89 -19.79
C ASP A 554 22.88 -18.41 -19.60
N ASN A 555 23.18 -19.10 -20.68
CA ASN A 555 23.55 -20.50 -20.62
C ASN A 555 24.90 -20.67 -19.91
N ALA A 556 24.91 -21.44 -18.82
CA ALA A 556 26.07 -21.61 -17.96
C ALA A 556 27.28 -22.26 -18.72
N GLU A 557 27.00 -23.15 -19.65
CA GLU A 557 28.02 -23.85 -20.44
C GLU A 557 28.69 -22.91 -21.46
N ASN A 558 27.87 -22.11 -22.16
CA ASN A 558 28.33 -21.09 -23.09
C ASN A 558 29.13 -19.98 -22.36
N ARG A 559 28.67 -19.53 -21.19
CA ARG A 559 29.35 -18.54 -20.34
C ARG A 559 30.72 -19.05 -19.91
N LYS A 560 30.80 -20.30 -19.46
CA LYS A 560 32.04 -20.92 -19.04
C LYS A 560 33.02 -21.06 -20.20
N SER A 561 32.55 -21.57 -21.35
CA SER A 561 33.38 -21.72 -22.55
C SER A 561 33.90 -20.38 -23.08
N ASP A 562 33.08 -19.32 -23.05
CA ASP A 562 33.48 -17.97 -23.45
C ASP A 562 34.56 -17.40 -22.52
N ALA A 563 34.40 -17.58 -21.20
CA ALA A 563 35.37 -17.13 -20.20
C ALA A 563 36.71 -17.87 -20.33
N GLU A 564 36.67 -19.20 -20.47
CA GLU A 564 37.88 -20.04 -20.69
C GLU A 564 38.60 -19.63 -21.98
N GLY A 565 37.85 -19.43 -23.07
CA GLY A 565 38.41 -18.99 -24.33
C GLY A 565 39.02 -17.59 -24.29
N PHE A 566 38.41 -16.70 -23.53
CA PHE A 566 38.97 -15.36 -23.31
C PHE A 566 40.26 -15.37 -22.48
N GLU A 567 40.31 -16.19 -21.41
CA GLU A 567 41.53 -16.37 -20.61
C GLU A 567 42.68 -16.96 -21.42
N GLU A 568 42.37 -17.93 -22.30
CA GLU A 568 43.34 -18.52 -23.20
C GLU A 568 43.90 -17.50 -24.20
N ALA A 569 43.00 -16.76 -24.87
CA ALA A 569 43.38 -15.70 -25.80
C ALA A 569 44.15 -14.56 -25.13
N ALA A 570 43.79 -14.18 -23.90
CA ALA A 570 44.49 -13.15 -23.11
C ALA A 570 45.93 -13.63 -22.76
N ARG A 571 46.10 -14.93 -22.47
CA ARG A 571 47.39 -15.52 -22.18
C ARG A 571 48.27 -15.55 -23.44
N GLU A 572 47.73 -16.02 -24.56
CA GLU A 572 48.44 -16.02 -25.85
C GLU A 572 48.85 -14.60 -26.27
N TYR A 573 47.95 -13.62 -26.06
CA TYR A 573 48.27 -12.22 -26.32
C TYR A 573 49.41 -11.70 -25.44
N ALA A 574 49.37 -12.00 -24.14
CA ALA A 574 50.43 -11.60 -23.22
C ALA A 574 51.79 -12.28 -23.56
N GLU A 575 51.77 -13.54 -23.95
CA GLU A 575 52.95 -14.27 -24.41
C GLU A 575 53.53 -13.64 -25.70
N ALA A 576 52.66 -13.34 -26.67
CA ALA A 576 53.06 -12.68 -27.90
C ALA A 576 53.59 -11.26 -27.66
N GLU A 577 52.98 -10.46 -26.75
CA GLU A 577 53.50 -9.15 -26.37
C GLU A 577 54.84 -9.24 -25.69
N TYR A 578 55.04 -10.24 -24.84
CA TYR A 578 56.34 -10.51 -24.22
C TYR A 578 57.38 -10.86 -25.26
N GLU A 579 57.08 -11.74 -26.23
CA GLU A 579 58.00 -12.08 -27.34
C GLU A 579 58.34 -10.83 -28.19
N VAL A 580 57.36 -10.01 -28.52
CA VAL A 580 57.59 -8.76 -29.27
C VAL A 580 58.55 -7.84 -28.50
N ARG A 581 58.33 -7.65 -27.19
CA ARG A 581 59.25 -6.85 -26.34
C ARG A 581 60.65 -7.44 -26.29
N GLU A 582 60.78 -8.76 -26.17
CA GLU A 582 62.07 -9.45 -26.19
C GLU A 582 62.79 -9.25 -27.53
N ILE A 583 62.06 -9.31 -28.65
CA ILE A 583 62.60 -9.03 -29.98
C ILE A 583 63.05 -7.57 -30.12
N GLU A 584 62.27 -6.62 -29.64
CA GLU A 584 62.59 -5.18 -29.65
C GLU A 584 63.80 -4.88 -28.79
N ASP A 585 63.88 -5.40 -27.58
CA ASP A 585 65.02 -5.23 -26.67
C ASP A 585 66.30 -5.87 -27.19
N THR A 586 66.17 -7.12 -27.76
CA THR A 586 67.30 -7.78 -28.42
C THR A 586 67.70 -7.12 -29.75
N GLY A 587 66.77 -6.40 -30.40
CA GLY A 587 67.03 -5.60 -31.60
C GLY A 587 68.06 -4.51 -31.34
N SER A 588 67.94 -3.77 -30.24
CA SER A 588 68.91 -2.74 -29.82
C SER A 588 70.29 -3.32 -29.47
N GLU A 589 70.34 -4.45 -28.79
CA GLU A 589 71.59 -5.16 -28.49
C GLU A 589 72.26 -5.75 -29.75
N ARG A 590 71.48 -6.33 -30.70
CA ARG A 590 71.98 -6.81 -31.97
C ARG A 590 72.58 -5.68 -32.81
N GLN A 591 71.92 -4.53 -32.85
CA GLN A 591 72.45 -3.35 -33.54
C GLN A 591 73.75 -2.85 -32.92
N SER A 592 73.82 -2.78 -31.58
CA SER A 592 75.04 -2.46 -30.86
C SER A 592 76.17 -3.45 -31.08
N LYS A 593 75.88 -4.77 -31.08
CA LYS A 593 76.82 -5.82 -31.37
C LYS A 593 77.29 -5.79 -32.84
N ALA A 594 76.35 -5.51 -33.78
CA ALA A 594 76.70 -5.39 -35.23
C ALA A 594 77.58 -4.15 -35.47
N GLU A 595 77.32 -3.01 -34.85
CA GLU A 595 78.13 -1.80 -34.89
C GLU A 595 79.54 -2.05 -34.32
N LYS A 596 79.66 -2.75 -33.19
CA LYS A 596 80.96 -3.12 -32.60
C LYS A 596 81.75 -4.04 -33.49
N LYS A 597 81.09 -5.08 -34.03
CA LYS A 597 81.78 -6.00 -35.02
C LYS A 597 82.12 -5.24 -36.28
N GLY A 598 81.22 -4.37 -36.80
CA GLY A 598 81.50 -3.56 -37.98
C GLY A 598 82.72 -2.61 -37.78
N LYS A 599 82.78 -1.94 -36.64
CA LYS A 599 83.94 -1.10 -36.27
C LYS A 599 85.24 -1.93 -36.16
N HIS A 600 85.16 -3.10 -35.53
CA HIS A 600 86.33 -3.98 -35.40
C HIS A 600 86.82 -4.47 -36.72
N THR A 601 85.93 -4.92 -37.59
CA THR A 601 86.26 -5.41 -38.96
C THR A 601 86.85 -4.29 -39.82
N ALA A 602 86.25 -3.07 -39.74
CA ALA A 602 86.79 -1.92 -40.45
C ALA A 602 88.18 -1.50 -39.93
N THR A 603 88.42 -1.64 -38.64
CA THR A 603 89.77 -1.35 -38.03
C THR A 603 90.77 -2.43 -38.53
N VAL A 604 90.45 -3.67 -38.52
CA VAL A 604 91.31 -4.76 -39.02
C VAL A 604 91.67 -4.59 -40.53
N ILE A 605 90.63 -4.30 -41.35
CA ILE A 605 90.83 -4.04 -42.79
C ILE A 605 91.74 -2.80 -42.99
N SER A 606 91.51 -1.75 -42.24
CA SER A 606 92.32 -0.51 -42.31
C SER A 606 93.83 -0.78 -41.95
N VAL A 607 94.03 -1.57 -40.88
CA VAL A 607 95.40 -1.91 -40.45
C VAL A 607 96.04 -2.81 -41.51
N VAL A 608 95.35 -3.83 -42.10
CA VAL A 608 95.85 -4.67 -43.15
C VAL A 608 96.21 -3.82 -44.40
N MET A 609 95.29 -2.96 -44.82
CA MET A 609 95.53 -2.09 -45.97
C MET A 609 96.72 -1.13 -45.71
N SER A 610 96.86 -0.63 -44.53
CA SER A 610 98.05 0.23 -44.15
C SER A 610 99.29 -0.54 -44.16
N MET A 611 99.30 -1.79 -43.69
CA MET A 611 100.48 -2.67 -43.79
C MET A 611 100.85 -3.03 -45.25
N ILE A 612 99.85 -3.31 -46.09
CA ILE A 612 100.10 -3.53 -47.50
C ILE A 612 100.71 -2.31 -48.20
N VAL A 613 100.10 -1.16 -47.96
CA VAL A 613 100.66 0.09 -48.53
C VAL A 613 102.03 0.38 -48.01
N ALA A 614 102.28 0.17 -46.73
CA ALA A 614 103.63 0.37 -46.13
C ALA A 614 104.65 -0.71 -46.75
N SER A 615 104.20 -1.95 -46.96
CA SER A 615 105.03 -2.97 -47.58
C SER A 615 105.35 -2.66 -49.05
N ILE A 616 104.39 -2.08 -49.77
CA ILE A 616 104.64 -1.69 -51.18
C ILE A 616 105.61 -0.45 -51.22
N LEU A 617 105.47 0.45 -50.33
CA LEU A 617 106.39 1.62 -50.22
C LEU A 617 107.78 1.27 -49.76
N LEU A 618 108.02 0.10 -49.15
CA LEU A 618 109.30 -0.40 -48.74
C LEU A 618 110.02 -1.18 -49.86
N ILE A 619 109.27 -1.64 -50.91
CA ILE A 619 109.74 -2.41 -52.05
C ILE A 619 110.06 -1.52 -53.28
N ILE A 620 109.54 -0.34 -53.31
CA ILE A 620 109.85 0.73 -54.27
C ILE A 620 110.90 1.60 -53.70
#